data_fe34ecfa67026e14035d15675950e3fa
#
_entry.id   fe34ecfa67026e14035d15675950e3fa
#
_cell.length_a   1.000
_cell.length_b   1.000
_cell.length_c   1.000
_cell.angle_alpha   90.00
_cell.angle_beta   90.00
_cell.angle_gamma   90.00
#
_symmetry.space_group_name_H-M   'P 1'
#
loop_
_entity.id
_entity.type
_entity.pdbx_description
1 polymer ?
#
loop_
_entity_poly.entity_id
_entity_poly.type
_entity_poly.pdbx_seq_one_letter_code
_entity_poly.pdbx_strand_id
1 'polypeptide(L)'
;MEIRFYLDPETGQPHTYRHGVNEVEVEQVLARPLEDRPGREWSRVALGQTRAGRHLRVIYVPDPEPGSVFVITAYPLGPKALRALRRRRRRKP
;
A
#
# COMPACT_ATOMS: atom_id res chain seq x y z
N MET A 1 -0.87 12.26 -8.66
CA MET A 1 -1.91 11.30 -8.23
C MET A 1 -2.58 11.82 -6.97
N GLU A 2 -3.89 11.86 -6.98
CA GLU A 2 -4.65 12.23 -5.78
C GLU A 2 -4.94 10.98 -4.97
N ILE A 3 -4.67 11.03 -3.67
CA ILE A 3 -4.85 9.89 -2.77
C ILE A 3 -5.81 10.29 -1.66
N ARG A 4 -6.93 9.58 -1.57
CA ARG A 4 -7.89 9.71 -0.50
C ARG A 4 -7.75 8.49 0.41
N PHE A 5 -8.07 8.66 1.70
CA PHE A 5 -7.87 7.62 2.70
C PHE A 5 -9.20 7.28 3.37
N TYR A 6 -9.42 5.99 3.59
CA TYR A 6 -10.50 5.56 4.46
C TYR A 6 -10.20 6.06 5.88
N LEU A 7 -11.15 6.80 6.44
CA LEU A 7 -11.00 7.35 7.79
C LEU A 7 -11.63 6.41 8.79
N ASP A 8 -10.87 6.11 9.85
CA ASP A 8 -11.35 5.30 10.95
C ASP A 8 -12.50 6.04 11.65
N PRO A 9 -13.70 5.44 11.75
CA PRO A 9 -14.82 6.14 12.37
C PRO A 9 -14.61 6.45 13.84
N GLU A 10 -13.73 5.73 14.53
CA GLU A 10 -13.48 6.01 15.95
C GLU A 10 -12.56 7.20 16.16
N THR A 11 -11.64 7.46 15.24
CA THR A 11 -10.62 8.50 15.43
C THR A 11 -10.77 9.67 14.45
N GLY A 12 -11.46 9.46 13.32
CA GLY A 12 -11.54 10.44 12.25
C GLY A 12 -10.24 10.59 11.46
N GLN A 13 -9.27 9.72 11.69
CA GLN A 13 -7.97 9.74 11.02
C GLN A 13 -7.82 8.56 10.07
N PRO A 14 -6.86 8.64 9.12
CA PRO A 14 -6.62 7.51 8.22
C PRO A 14 -6.44 6.19 8.97
N HIS A 15 -7.12 5.16 8.52
CA HIS A 15 -7.06 3.85 9.18
C HIS A 15 -5.65 3.28 9.18
N THR A 16 -4.81 3.68 8.22
CA THR A 16 -3.42 3.25 8.17
C THR A 16 -2.65 3.61 9.44
N TYR A 17 -3.09 4.63 10.17
CA TYR A 17 -2.43 5.05 11.41
C TYR A 17 -2.48 3.96 12.48
N ARG A 18 -3.48 3.09 12.45
CA ARG A 18 -3.57 1.97 13.40
C ARG A 18 -2.41 1.00 13.25
N HIS A 19 -1.80 0.98 12.06
CA HIS A 19 -0.68 0.10 11.75
C HIS A 19 0.65 0.85 11.72
N GLY A 20 0.65 2.10 12.20
CA GLY A 20 1.88 2.90 12.23
C GLY A 20 2.35 3.36 10.86
N VAL A 21 1.43 3.50 9.90
CA VAL A 21 1.76 3.95 8.55
C VAL A 21 1.11 5.29 8.29
N ASN A 22 1.90 6.27 7.86
CA ASN A 22 1.38 7.62 7.58
C ASN A 22 1.17 7.82 6.08
N GLU A 23 0.56 8.97 5.73
CA GLU A 23 0.19 9.27 4.34
C GLU A 23 1.41 9.38 3.43
N VAL A 24 2.50 9.96 3.92
CA VAL A 24 3.71 10.11 3.11
C VAL A 24 4.29 8.75 2.74
N GLU A 25 4.27 7.81 3.68
CA GLU A 25 4.74 6.46 3.42
C GLU A 25 3.90 5.75 2.36
N VAL A 26 2.57 5.93 2.42
CA VAL A 26 1.67 5.37 1.41
C VAL A 26 1.96 5.98 0.03
N GLU A 27 2.14 7.30 -0.02
CA GLU A 27 2.48 7.98 -1.27
C GLU A 27 3.76 7.42 -1.90
N GLN A 28 4.77 7.17 -1.08
CA GLN A 28 6.04 6.63 -1.56
C GLN A 28 5.86 5.24 -2.17
N VAL A 29 5.09 4.39 -1.53
CA VAL A 29 4.84 3.04 -2.04
C VAL A 29 4.05 3.09 -3.35
N LEU A 30 2.98 3.90 -3.40
CA LEU A 30 2.15 3.97 -4.59
C LEU A 30 2.86 4.62 -5.77
N ALA A 31 3.82 5.52 -5.52
CA ALA A 31 4.59 6.15 -6.58
C ALA A 31 5.53 5.16 -7.27
N ARG A 32 6.07 4.18 -6.53
CA ARG A 32 7.03 3.20 -7.06
C ARG A 32 6.81 1.83 -6.44
N PRO A 33 5.69 1.18 -6.74
CA PRO A 33 5.45 -0.14 -6.17
C PRO A 33 6.42 -1.16 -6.75
N LEU A 34 6.86 -2.08 -5.90
CA LEU A 34 7.63 -3.23 -6.33
C LEU A 34 6.72 -4.29 -6.96
N GLU A 35 5.49 -4.40 -6.46
CA GLU A 35 4.44 -5.22 -7.03
C GLU A 35 3.12 -4.49 -6.86
N ASP A 36 2.21 -4.68 -7.82
CA ASP A 36 0.87 -4.13 -7.77
C ASP A 36 -0.03 -5.13 -8.49
N ARG A 37 -0.93 -5.75 -7.74
CA ARG A 37 -1.75 -6.85 -8.29
C ARG A 37 -3.19 -6.76 -7.78
N PRO A 38 -4.13 -7.43 -8.48
CA PRO A 38 -5.51 -7.45 -8.01
C PRO A 38 -5.63 -8.07 -6.62
N GLY A 39 -6.49 -7.47 -5.81
CA GLY A 39 -6.87 -7.98 -4.50
C GLY A 39 -8.32 -8.44 -4.53
N ARG A 40 -8.97 -8.44 -3.36
CA ARG A 40 -10.37 -8.81 -3.22
C ARG A 40 -11.27 -7.64 -3.60
N GLU A 41 -12.45 -7.97 -4.15
CA GLU A 41 -13.55 -7.00 -4.33
C GLU A 41 -13.11 -5.71 -5.01
N TRP A 42 -12.49 -5.84 -6.17
CA TRP A 42 -12.05 -4.70 -7.00
C TRP A 42 -10.91 -3.90 -6.38
N SER A 43 -10.36 -4.35 -5.27
CA SER A 43 -9.20 -3.69 -4.70
C SER A 43 -7.92 -4.10 -5.43
N ARG A 44 -6.86 -3.35 -5.15
CA ARG A 44 -5.52 -3.69 -5.59
C ARG A 44 -4.60 -3.73 -4.38
N VAL A 45 -3.56 -4.53 -4.49
CA VAL A 45 -2.56 -4.67 -3.44
C VAL A 45 -1.21 -4.23 -3.99
N ALA A 46 -0.67 -3.14 -3.47
CA ALA A 46 0.65 -2.65 -3.82
C ALA A 46 1.63 -3.00 -2.71
N LEU A 47 2.74 -3.63 -3.07
CA LEU A 47 3.85 -3.86 -2.14
C LEU A 47 4.99 -2.94 -2.55
N GLY A 48 5.60 -2.28 -1.59
CA GLY A 48 6.70 -1.39 -1.91
C GLY A 48 7.53 -1.04 -0.71
N GLN A 49 8.57 -0.27 -0.95
CA GLN A 49 9.49 0.15 0.09
C GLN A 49 9.48 1.67 0.20
N THR A 50 9.37 2.17 1.43
CA THR A 50 9.47 3.61 1.68
C THR A 50 10.92 4.06 1.54
N ARG A 51 11.12 5.37 1.45
CA ARG A 51 12.48 5.94 1.39
C ARG A 51 13.31 5.58 2.61
N ALA A 52 12.65 5.43 3.76
CA ALA A 52 13.33 5.04 5.00
C ALA A 52 13.61 3.54 5.06
N GLY A 53 13.17 2.75 4.07
CA GLY A 53 13.50 1.34 3.99
C GLY A 53 12.44 0.39 4.52
N ARG A 54 11.27 0.90 4.94
CA ARG A 54 10.18 0.03 5.41
C ARG A 54 9.46 -0.60 4.23
N HIS A 55 9.19 -1.89 4.32
CA HIS A 55 8.39 -2.58 3.31
C HIS A 55 6.93 -2.62 3.77
N LEU A 56 6.05 -2.12 2.94
CA LEU A 56 4.64 -1.97 3.27
C LEU A 56 3.75 -2.65 2.22
N ARG A 57 2.56 -3.04 2.69
CA ARG A 57 1.46 -3.45 1.83
C ARG A 57 0.39 -2.37 1.88
N VAL A 58 -0.01 -1.87 0.72
CA VAL A 58 -1.05 -0.86 0.61
C VAL A 58 -2.22 -1.47 -0.16
N ILE A 59 -3.41 -1.43 0.45
CA ILE A 59 -4.64 -1.93 -0.18
C ILE A 59 -5.47 -0.73 -0.57
N TYR A 60 -5.80 -0.63 -1.86
CA TYR A 60 -6.47 0.54 -2.39
C TYR A 60 -7.42 0.17 -3.52
N VAL A 61 -8.32 1.10 -3.84
CA VAL A 61 -9.26 0.97 -4.96
C VAL A 61 -9.00 2.14 -5.89
N PRO A 62 -8.68 1.88 -7.17
CA PRO A 62 -8.59 2.97 -8.15
C PRO A 62 -9.96 3.62 -8.31
N ASP A 63 -9.99 4.95 -8.36
CA ASP A 63 -11.22 5.65 -8.67
C ASP A 63 -11.54 5.50 -10.17
N PRO A 64 -12.81 5.65 -10.56
CA PRO A 64 -13.15 5.62 -11.99
C PRO A 64 -12.39 6.67 -12.81
N GLU A 65 -12.08 7.81 -12.21
CA GLU A 65 -11.28 8.83 -12.88
C GLU A 65 -9.79 8.50 -12.76
N PRO A 66 -9.04 8.57 -13.87
CA PRO A 66 -7.59 8.33 -13.82
C PRO A 66 -6.88 9.31 -12.89
N GLY A 67 -5.84 8.82 -12.23
CA GLY A 67 -5.00 9.65 -11.38
C GLY A 67 -5.49 9.84 -9.95
N SER A 68 -6.52 9.10 -9.54
CA SER A 68 -7.06 9.17 -8.18
C SER A 68 -7.27 7.78 -7.64
N VAL A 69 -6.94 7.56 -6.36
CA VAL A 69 -7.13 6.27 -5.68
C VAL A 69 -7.67 6.49 -4.28
N PHE A 70 -8.35 5.47 -3.77
CA PHE A 70 -8.87 5.44 -2.40
C PHE A 70 -8.15 4.35 -1.62
N VAL A 71 -7.37 4.74 -0.61
CA VAL A 71 -6.60 3.80 0.21
C VAL A 71 -7.46 3.30 1.35
N ILE A 72 -7.64 1.98 1.40
CA ILE A 72 -8.43 1.33 2.44
C ILE A 72 -7.59 1.15 3.69
N THR A 73 -6.39 0.57 3.54
CA THR A 73 -5.48 0.34 4.67
C THR A 73 -4.06 0.14 4.15
N ALA A 74 -3.10 0.20 5.07
CA ALA A 74 -1.71 -0.13 4.78
C ALA A 74 -1.05 -0.62 6.06
N TYR A 75 -0.12 -1.56 5.92
CA TYR A 75 0.58 -2.12 7.07
C TYR A 75 1.93 -2.70 6.65
N PRO A 76 2.87 -2.83 7.60
CA PRO A 76 4.18 -3.41 7.30
C PRO A 76 4.08 -4.87 6.88
N LEU A 77 4.96 -5.29 5.97
CA LEU A 77 5.09 -6.71 5.63
C LEU A 77 5.71 -7.45 6.80
N GLY A 78 5.13 -8.60 7.13
CA GLY A 78 5.77 -9.52 8.07
C GLY A 78 6.97 -10.23 7.44
N PRO A 79 7.78 -10.91 8.26
CA PRO A 79 8.99 -11.57 7.74
C PRO A 79 8.74 -12.57 6.62
N LYS A 80 7.68 -13.35 6.73
CA LYS A 80 7.34 -14.34 5.71
C LYS A 80 6.99 -13.70 4.37
N ALA A 81 6.15 -12.66 4.41
CA ALA A 81 5.74 -11.95 3.21
C ALA A 81 6.93 -11.23 2.56
N LEU A 82 7.82 -10.67 3.38
CA LEU A 82 9.01 -10.00 2.88
C LEU A 82 9.95 -10.97 2.19
N ARG A 83 10.16 -12.15 2.77
CA ARG A 83 10.99 -13.18 2.14
C ARG A 83 10.39 -13.63 0.81
N ALA A 84 9.06 -13.78 0.76
CA ALA A 84 8.38 -14.18 -0.47
C ALA A 84 8.54 -13.11 -1.55
N LEU A 85 8.40 -11.83 -1.18
CA LEU A 85 8.61 -10.73 -2.12
C LEU A 85 10.04 -10.75 -2.68
N ARG A 86 11.03 -10.90 -1.81
CA ARG A 86 12.43 -10.94 -2.23
C ARG A 86 12.71 -12.11 -3.18
N ARG A 87 12.12 -13.27 -2.92
CA ARG A 87 12.26 -14.42 -3.82
C ARG A 87 11.69 -14.13 -5.19
N ARG A 88 10.49 -13.56 -5.26
CA ARG A 88 9.86 -13.25 -6.55
C ARG A 88 10.68 -12.25 -7.33
N ARG A 89 11.24 -11.26 -6.67
CA ARG A 89 12.03 -10.24 -7.35
C ARG A 89 13.37 -10.78 -7.87
N ARG A 90 13.96 -11.72 -7.17
CA ARG A 90 15.22 -12.36 -7.64
C ARG A 90 15.02 -13.22 -8.88
N ARG A 91 13.80 -13.73 -9.11
CA ARG A 91 13.50 -14.59 -10.27
C ARG A 91 13.27 -13.82 -11.56
N LYS A 92 13.09 -12.54 -11.49
CA LYS A 92 12.88 -11.74 -12.70
C LYS A 92 14.19 -11.57 -13.44
N PRO A 93 14.16 -11.83 -14.77
CA PRO A 93 15.34 -11.58 -15.60
C PRO A 93 15.73 -10.12 -15.63
#